data_062cf002b073dadde6e7abb2723c7313
#
_entry.id   062cf002b073dadde6e7abb2723c7313
#
_cell.length_a   1.000
_cell.length_b   1.000
_cell.length_c   1.000
_cell.angle_alpha   90.00
_cell.angle_beta   90.00
_cell.angle_gamma   90.00
#
_symmetry.space_group_name_H-M   'P 1'
#
loop_
_entity.id
_entity.type
_entity.pdbx_description
1 polymer ?
#
loop_
_entity_poly.entity_id
_entity_poly.type
_entity_poly.pdbx_seq_one_letter_code
_entity_poly.pdbx_strand_id
1 'polypeptide(L)'
;EVDAPETPIMDGSAREYAEAIASVGLQEQDADRVYYDINEKTVFSIEDKGVEIAAYPDDKFTVNVNIDFNSKILGNQYARLDNIENFSSGIAPCRTFVFLHEIEQLLQHNLIKGGDLDNAIVIVERDITPEELERLSKLCNKADIKVTKGYLNNLKLRFPNECARHKLLDVLGDLALIGVRIRGSIVANKPGHFANTEFAK
;
A
#
# COMPACT_ATOMS: atom_id res chain seq x y z
N GLU A 1 6.50 -20.10 -4.67
CA GLU A 1 5.84 -19.98 -5.99
C GLU A 1 4.35 -19.77 -5.81
N VAL A 2 3.75 -19.03 -6.73
CA VAL A 2 2.30 -18.83 -6.84
C VAL A 2 1.85 -19.55 -8.10
N ASP A 3 0.95 -20.54 -7.96
CA ASP A 3 0.38 -21.29 -9.09
C ASP A 3 -0.87 -20.59 -9.64
N ALA A 4 -0.66 -19.35 -10.08
CA ALA A 4 -1.72 -18.52 -10.66
C ALA A 4 -1.10 -17.43 -11.56
N PRO A 5 -1.84 -16.89 -12.54
CA PRO A 5 -1.37 -15.80 -13.39
C PRO A 5 -1.18 -14.47 -12.62
N GLU A 6 -1.83 -14.33 -11.47
CA GLU A 6 -1.74 -13.16 -10.59
C GLU A 6 -1.59 -13.61 -9.14
N THR A 7 -0.85 -12.84 -8.33
CA THR A 7 -0.82 -13.04 -6.89
C THR A 7 -2.20 -12.71 -6.29
N PRO A 8 -2.84 -13.64 -5.55
CA PRO A 8 -4.15 -13.38 -4.96
C PRO A 8 -4.14 -12.16 -4.04
N ILE A 9 -5.18 -11.33 -4.14
CA ILE A 9 -5.27 -10.09 -3.34
C ILE A 9 -5.50 -10.36 -1.84
N MET A 10 -6.04 -11.51 -1.49
CA MET A 10 -6.39 -11.92 -0.13
C MET A 10 -7.29 -10.87 0.55
N ASP A 11 -6.93 -10.40 1.73
CA ASP A 11 -7.64 -9.34 2.45
C ASP A 11 -7.18 -7.91 2.07
N GLY A 12 -6.42 -7.77 0.96
CA GLY A 12 -5.86 -6.51 0.50
C GLY A 12 -4.60 -6.07 1.24
N SER A 13 -4.04 -6.94 2.08
CA SER A 13 -2.80 -6.70 2.82
C SER A 13 -1.78 -7.81 2.56
N ALA A 14 -0.56 -7.65 3.05
CA ALA A 14 0.49 -8.67 2.98
C ALA A 14 0.48 -9.63 4.19
N ARG A 15 -0.51 -9.49 5.11
CA ARG A 15 -0.52 -10.23 6.37
C ARG A 15 -0.51 -11.74 6.17
N GLU A 16 -1.44 -12.27 5.38
CA GLU A 16 -1.59 -13.71 5.20
C GLU A 16 -0.35 -14.34 4.54
N TYR A 17 0.30 -13.61 3.63
CA TYR A 17 1.57 -14.02 3.03
C TYR A 17 2.70 -14.06 4.06
N ALA A 18 2.81 -13.03 4.89
CA ALA A 18 3.82 -12.97 5.96
C ALA A 18 3.62 -14.09 6.99
N GLU A 19 2.37 -14.34 7.39
CA GLU A 19 2.00 -15.42 8.31
C GLU A 19 2.27 -16.80 7.71
N ALA A 20 1.93 -17.02 6.44
CA ALA A 20 2.19 -18.28 5.74
C ALA A 20 3.70 -18.58 5.66
N ILE A 21 4.51 -17.59 5.30
CA ILE A 21 5.98 -17.73 5.26
C ILE A 21 6.53 -18.00 6.67
N ALA A 22 6.06 -17.27 7.67
CA ALA A 22 6.50 -17.46 9.06
C ALA A 22 6.13 -18.84 9.61
N SER A 23 5.00 -19.41 9.21
CA SER A 23 4.52 -20.72 9.70
C SER A 23 5.41 -21.89 9.29
N VAL A 24 6.10 -21.78 8.16
CA VAL A 24 7.03 -22.82 7.68
C VAL A 24 8.48 -22.57 8.12
N GLY A 25 8.76 -21.39 8.69
CA GLY A 25 10.06 -20.97 9.14
C GLY A 25 10.99 -20.55 8.01
N LEU A 26 12.20 -20.13 8.38
CA LEU A 26 13.28 -19.74 7.48
C LEU A 26 14.48 -20.64 7.69
N GLN A 27 15.14 -21.02 6.61
CA GLN A 27 16.41 -21.70 6.67
C GLN A 27 17.53 -20.73 6.28
N GLU A 28 18.50 -20.56 7.17
CA GLU A 28 19.68 -19.75 6.89
C GLU A 28 20.52 -20.45 5.80
N GLN A 29 21.01 -19.65 4.86
CA GLN A 29 21.86 -20.13 3.77
C GLN A 29 23.33 -19.87 4.10
N ASP A 30 24.22 -20.75 3.61
CA ASP A 30 25.67 -20.62 3.74
C ASP A 30 26.23 -19.66 2.67
N ALA A 31 25.72 -18.42 2.68
CA ALA A 31 26.16 -17.36 1.78
C ALA A 31 25.86 -16.00 2.38
N ASP A 32 26.80 -15.08 2.30
CA ASP A 32 26.62 -13.71 2.75
C ASP A 32 25.59 -12.98 1.89
N ARG A 33 24.78 -12.15 2.54
CA ARG A 33 23.81 -11.32 1.86
C ARG A 33 24.46 -10.11 1.21
N VAL A 34 24.15 -9.88 -0.04
CA VAL A 34 24.61 -8.69 -0.78
C VAL A 34 23.70 -7.50 -0.45
N TYR A 35 24.32 -6.35 -0.22
CA TYR A 35 23.64 -5.07 0.00
C TYR A 35 24.02 -4.06 -1.06
N TYR A 36 23.07 -3.18 -1.38
CA TYR A 36 23.31 -1.96 -2.12
C TYR A 36 23.36 -0.80 -1.11
N ASP A 37 24.57 -0.27 -0.89
CA ASP A 37 24.79 0.82 0.04
C ASP A 37 24.52 2.17 -0.66
N ILE A 38 23.64 2.97 -0.09
CA ILE A 38 23.40 4.34 -0.53
C ILE A 38 24.57 5.20 -0.06
N ASN A 39 25.45 5.59 -0.96
CA ASN A 39 26.67 6.35 -0.64
C ASN A 39 26.49 7.86 -0.75
N GLU A 40 25.48 8.31 -1.52
CA GLU A 40 25.16 9.72 -1.72
C GLU A 40 23.65 9.93 -1.82
N LYS A 41 23.22 11.17 -1.62
CA LYS A 41 21.82 11.52 -1.81
C LYS A 41 21.41 11.33 -3.25
N THR A 42 20.40 10.51 -3.49
CA THR A 42 19.76 10.33 -4.80
C THR A 42 18.31 10.78 -4.71
N VAL A 43 17.81 11.49 -5.73
CA VAL A 43 16.45 12.04 -5.75
C VAL A 43 15.80 11.78 -7.09
N PHE A 44 14.55 11.33 -7.05
CA PHE A 44 13.63 11.31 -8.18
C PHE A 44 12.43 12.19 -7.85
N SER A 45 12.00 13.06 -8.78
CA SER A 45 10.84 13.93 -8.59
C SER A 45 9.96 14.04 -9.83
N ILE A 46 8.67 14.26 -9.60
CA ILE A 46 7.68 14.65 -10.61
C ILE A 46 7.07 15.96 -10.08
N GLU A 47 7.63 17.09 -10.50
CA GLU A 47 7.37 18.41 -9.91
C GLU A 47 5.90 18.83 -10.00
N ASP A 48 5.27 18.65 -11.16
CA ASP A 48 3.85 18.98 -11.40
C ASP A 48 2.86 18.20 -10.51
N LYS A 49 3.29 17.04 -9.99
CA LYS A 49 2.50 16.19 -9.08
C LYS A 49 2.94 16.31 -7.62
N GLY A 50 4.00 17.02 -7.33
CA GLY A 50 4.58 17.13 -5.99
C GLY A 50 5.09 15.78 -5.46
N VAL A 51 5.48 14.87 -6.35
CA VAL A 51 6.06 13.57 -6.01
C VAL A 51 7.56 13.73 -5.84
N GLU A 52 8.09 13.23 -4.74
CA GLU A 52 9.53 13.15 -4.52
C GLU A 52 9.88 11.87 -3.77
N ILE A 53 10.87 11.14 -4.27
CA ILE A 53 11.48 10.00 -3.59
C ILE A 53 12.97 10.28 -3.48
N ALA A 54 13.50 10.20 -2.28
CA ALA A 54 14.92 10.44 -2.02
C ALA A 54 15.52 9.30 -1.18
N ALA A 55 16.75 8.91 -1.54
CA ALA A 55 17.59 8.03 -0.73
C ALA A 55 18.72 8.83 -0.09
N TYR A 56 19.06 8.47 1.13
CA TYR A 56 20.15 9.08 1.89
C TYR A 56 21.06 7.99 2.46
N PRO A 57 22.37 8.25 2.59
CA PRO A 57 23.27 7.37 3.33
C PRO A 57 22.77 7.11 4.75
N ASP A 58 22.73 5.85 5.15
CA ASP A 58 22.40 5.41 6.51
C ASP A 58 22.94 4.00 6.71
N ASP A 59 23.32 3.64 7.92
CA ASP A 59 23.78 2.29 8.27
C ASP A 59 22.63 1.27 8.32
N LYS A 60 21.37 1.75 8.38
CA LYS A 60 20.16 0.95 8.47
C LYS A 60 19.25 1.20 7.29
N PHE A 61 18.45 0.19 6.95
CA PHE A 61 17.34 0.39 6.02
C PHE A 61 16.13 0.96 6.76
N THR A 62 15.79 2.20 6.44
CA THR A 62 14.59 2.87 6.95
C THR A 62 13.75 3.41 5.81
N VAL A 63 12.42 3.44 5.98
CA VAL A 63 11.50 3.98 4.98
C VAL A 63 10.52 4.93 5.64
N ASN A 64 10.39 6.11 5.07
CA ASN A 64 9.46 7.15 5.50
C ASN A 64 8.53 7.48 4.32
N VAL A 65 7.23 7.47 4.55
CA VAL A 65 6.23 7.77 3.53
C VAL A 65 5.30 8.86 4.03
N ASN A 66 5.10 9.87 3.21
CA ASN A 66 4.05 10.86 3.37
C ASN A 66 3.06 10.74 2.22
N ILE A 67 1.76 10.69 2.53
CA ILE A 67 0.70 10.71 1.54
C ILE A 67 -0.20 11.93 1.72
N ASP A 68 -0.56 12.53 0.60
CA ASP A 68 -1.52 13.62 0.52
C ASP A 68 -2.28 13.50 -0.82
N PHE A 69 -3.52 13.08 -0.74
CA PHE A 69 -4.43 12.94 -1.89
C PHE A 69 -5.36 14.14 -2.02
N ASN A 70 -5.10 15.23 -1.30
CA ASN A 70 -6.01 16.36 -1.18
C ASN A 70 -7.41 15.93 -0.69
N SER A 71 -7.48 14.88 0.09
CA SER A 71 -8.69 14.27 0.62
C SER A 71 -9.01 14.79 2.01
N LYS A 72 -10.22 15.30 2.22
CA LYS A 72 -10.68 15.72 3.56
C LYS A 72 -10.86 14.54 4.52
N ILE A 73 -11.11 13.35 3.98
CA ILE A 73 -11.30 12.12 4.77
C ILE A 73 -9.98 11.54 5.22
N LEU A 74 -9.01 11.40 4.30
CA LEU A 74 -7.68 10.89 4.63
C LEU A 74 -6.82 11.93 5.35
N GLY A 75 -6.93 13.19 4.94
CA GLY A 75 -5.96 14.20 5.33
C GLY A 75 -4.54 13.88 4.83
N ASN A 76 -3.57 14.53 5.43
CA ASN A 76 -2.17 14.21 5.25
C ASN A 76 -1.78 13.13 6.27
N GLN A 77 -1.24 12.01 5.79
CA GLN A 77 -0.84 10.89 6.64
C GLN A 77 0.62 10.54 6.43
N TYR A 78 1.23 10.08 7.50
CA TYR A 78 2.63 9.69 7.54
C TYR A 78 2.78 8.27 8.09
N ALA A 79 3.71 7.51 7.51
CA ALA A 79 4.11 6.20 8.02
C ALA A 79 5.63 6.06 7.98
N ARG A 80 6.17 5.29 8.92
CA ARG A 80 7.61 5.04 9.04
C ARG A 80 7.88 3.58 9.41
N LEU A 81 8.93 3.03 8.82
CA LEU A 81 9.53 1.76 9.17
C LEU A 81 11.00 1.98 9.52
N ASP A 82 11.34 1.85 10.79
CA ASP A 82 12.72 2.03 11.31
C ASP A 82 13.53 0.74 11.30
N ASN A 83 12.85 -0.40 11.32
CA ASN A 83 13.46 -1.72 11.31
C ASN A 83 12.54 -2.67 10.53
N ILE A 84 13.12 -3.40 9.59
CA ILE A 84 12.40 -4.37 8.76
C ILE A 84 11.75 -5.50 9.58
N GLU A 85 12.26 -5.80 10.76
CA GLU A 85 11.68 -6.78 11.70
C GLU A 85 10.25 -6.40 12.13
N ASN A 86 9.94 -5.09 12.12
CA ASN A 86 8.61 -4.58 12.43
C ASN A 86 7.63 -4.67 11.24
N PHE A 87 8.07 -5.21 10.10
CA PHE A 87 7.23 -5.34 8.90
C PHE A 87 5.95 -6.14 9.18
N SER A 88 6.09 -7.34 9.74
CA SER A 88 4.96 -8.26 9.95
C SER A 88 3.89 -7.70 10.88
N SER A 89 4.27 -6.94 11.90
CA SER A 89 3.32 -6.36 12.87
C SER A 89 2.79 -4.99 12.48
N GLY A 90 3.62 -4.18 11.81
CA GLY A 90 3.33 -2.77 11.58
C GLY A 90 2.91 -2.41 10.15
N ILE A 91 3.33 -3.16 9.16
CA ILE A 91 3.13 -2.83 7.74
C ILE A 91 2.33 -3.91 7.02
N ALA A 92 2.71 -5.18 7.15
CA ALA A 92 2.03 -6.29 6.48
C ALA A 92 0.51 -6.33 6.68
N PRO A 93 -0.06 -5.97 7.85
CA PRO A 93 -1.50 -5.97 8.04
C PRO A 93 -2.25 -4.82 7.37
N CYS A 94 -1.58 -3.87 6.71
CA CYS A 94 -2.23 -2.67 6.19
C CYS A 94 -2.85 -2.94 4.82
N ARG A 95 -4.17 -2.76 4.71
CA ARG A 95 -4.94 -3.04 3.51
C ARG A 95 -4.80 -1.93 2.47
N THR A 96 -4.91 -2.33 1.21
CA THR A 96 -5.05 -1.39 0.09
C THR A 96 -6.29 -0.51 0.24
N PHE A 97 -6.29 0.63 -0.44
CA PHE A 97 -7.40 1.57 -0.42
C PHE A 97 -7.68 2.12 -1.81
N VAL A 98 -8.90 2.58 -1.99
CA VAL A 98 -9.39 3.13 -3.25
C VAL A 98 -10.44 4.19 -2.95
N PHE A 99 -10.53 5.23 -3.78
CA PHE A 99 -11.62 6.18 -3.70
C PHE A 99 -12.86 5.65 -4.43
N LEU A 100 -14.04 5.93 -3.90
CA LEU A 100 -15.28 5.44 -4.50
C LEU A 100 -15.44 5.83 -5.98
N HIS A 101 -15.04 7.06 -6.34
CA HIS A 101 -15.13 7.52 -7.73
C HIS A 101 -14.21 6.72 -8.67
N GLU A 102 -13.10 6.17 -8.18
CA GLU A 102 -12.20 5.30 -8.96
C GLU A 102 -12.84 3.92 -9.18
N ILE A 103 -13.53 3.38 -8.16
CA ILE A 103 -14.26 2.10 -8.28
C ILE A 103 -15.30 2.18 -9.40
N GLU A 104 -16.06 3.28 -9.46
CA GLU A 104 -17.09 3.46 -10.49
C GLU A 104 -16.51 3.42 -11.90
N GLN A 105 -15.35 4.04 -12.11
CA GLN A 105 -14.62 3.99 -13.39
C GLN A 105 -14.10 2.58 -13.69
N LEU A 106 -13.51 1.91 -12.69
CA LEU A 106 -12.98 0.56 -12.85
C LEU A 106 -14.07 -0.46 -13.15
N LEU A 107 -15.25 -0.34 -12.53
CA LEU A 107 -16.41 -1.17 -12.81
C LEU A 107 -16.92 -0.98 -14.24
N GLN A 108 -16.99 0.26 -14.73
CA GLN A 108 -17.40 0.57 -16.11
C GLN A 108 -16.47 -0.07 -17.15
N HIS A 109 -15.19 -0.23 -16.84
CA HIS A 109 -14.18 -0.80 -17.73
C HIS A 109 -13.91 -2.29 -17.47
N ASN A 110 -14.67 -2.93 -16.57
CA ASN A 110 -14.51 -4.34 -16.17
C ASN A 110 -13.08 -4.68 -15.69
N LEU A 111 -12.44 -3.73 -14.99
CA LEU A 111 -11.06 -3.82 -14.50
C LEU A 111 -10.95 -4.32 -13.06
N ILE A 112 -12.07 -4.50 -12.34
CA ILE A 112 -12.07 -5.08 -11.01
C ILE A 112 -12.13 -6.60 -11.14
N LYS A 113 -10.97 -7.23 -11.10
CA LYS A 113 -10.84 -8.69 -11.03
C LYS A 113 -10.48 -9.07 -9.59
N GLY A 114 -11.45 -9.60 -8.83
CA GLY A 114 -11.23 -10.04 -7.45
C GLY A 114 -11.24 -8.95 -6.38
N GLY A 115 -11.43 -7.67 -6.76
CA GLY A 115 -11.65 -6.59 -5.80
C GLY A 115 -13.05 -6.68 -5.17
N ASP A 116 -13.11 -6.70 -3.84
CA ASP A 116 -14.34 -6.69 -3.04
C ASP A 116 -14.21 -5.64 -1.93
N LEU A 117 -15.34 -5.25 -1.35
CA LEU A 117 -15.38 -4.34 -0.20
C LEU A 117 -14.68 -4.92 1.06
N ASP A 118 -14.34 -6.20 1.04
CA ASP A 118 -13.63 -6.84 2.16
C ASP A 118 -12.11 -6.76 2.02
N ASN A 119 -11.60 -6.54 0.80
CA ASN A 119 -10.16 -6.54 0.55
C ASN A 119 -9.58 -5.16 0.16
N ALA A 120 -10.38 -4.11 0.30
CA ALA A 120 -9.92 -2.72 0.12
C ALA A 120 -10.64 -1.76 1.06
N ILE A 121 -9.92 -0.74 1.52
CA ILE A 121 -10.51 0.39 2.23
C ILE A 121 -11.13 1.31 1.17
N VAL A 122 -12.45 1.46 1.16
CA VAL A 122 -13.14 2.36 0.22
C VAL A 122 -13.41 3.70 0.88
N ILE A 123 -12.85 4.75 0.30
CA ILE A 123 -12.94 6.13 0.79
C ILE A 123 -14.04 6.86 0.02
N VAL A 124 -14.92 7.50 0.77
CA VAL A 124 -16.11 8.18 0.26
C VAL A 124 -16.05 9.65 0.65
N GLU A 125 -15.82 10.53 -0.33
CA GLU A 125 -15.59 11.96 -0.11
C GLU A 125 -16.83 12.83 -0.36
N ARG A 126 -17.94 12.24 -0.74
CA ARG A 126 -19.21 12.90 -1.01
C ARG A 126 -20.37 12.20 -0.32
N ASP A 127 -21.46 12.89 -0.20
CA ASP A 127 -22.72 12.24 0.20
C ASP A 127 -23.14 11.23 -0.88
N ILE A 128 -23.64 10.09 -0.43
CA ILE A 128 -24.15 9.02 -1.30
C ILE A 128 -25.66 8.93 -1.05
N THR A 129 -26.43 8.86 -2.13
CA THR A 129 -27.88 8.68 -2.04
C THR A 129 -28.23 7.22 -1.68
N PRO A 130 -29.43 6.97 -1.12
CA PRO A 130 -29.88 5.60 -0.85
C PRO A 130 -29.89 4.71 -2.11
N GLU A 131 -30.23 5.28 -3.26
CA GLU A 131 -30.25 4.58 -4.55
C GLU A 131 -28.85 4.18 -5.00
N GLU A 132 -27.86 5.04 -4.80
CA GLU A 132 -26.45 4.73 -5.08
C GLU A 132 -25.93 3.63 -4.14
N LEU A 133 -26.28 3.68 -2.85
CA LEU A 133 -25.92 2.63 -1.89
C LEU A 133 -26.54 1.28 -2.29
N GLU A 134 -27.79 1.27 -2.71
CA GLU A 134 -28.46 0.06 -3.21
C GLU A 134 -27.78 -0.50 -4.46
N ARG A 135 -27.38 0.38 -5.39
CA ARG A 135 -26.63 -0.01 -6.59
C ARG A 135 -25.27 -0.62 -6.24
N LEU A 136 -24.52 0.01 -5.33
CA LEU A 136 -23.23 -0.51 -4.84
C LEU A 136 -23.41 -1.85 -4.12
N SER A 137 -24.45 -1.98 -3.30
CA SER A 137 -24.83 -3.23 -2.63
C SER A 137 -25.03 -4.37 -3.62
N LYS A 138 -25.75 -4.13 -4.70
CA LYS A 138 -25.98 -5.11 -5.77
C LYS A 138 -24.69 -5.45 -6.52
N LEU A 139 -23.86 -4.44 -6.84
CA LEU A 139 -22.61 -4.65 -7.57
C LEU A 139 -21.59 -5.44 -6.75
N CYS A 140 -21.52 -5.20 -5.45
CA CYS A 140 -20.60 -5.88 -4.54
C CYS A 140 -21.20 -7.16 -3.92
N ASN A 141 -22.44 -7.52 -4.29
CA ASN A 141 -23.18 -8.63 -3.70
C ASN A 141 -23.20 -8.61 -2.17
N LYS A 142 -23.36 -7.42 -1.59
CA LYS A 142 -23.39 -7.19 -0.13
C LYS A 142 -24.63 -6.43 0.27
N ALA A 143 -25.34 -6.97 1.28
CA ALA A 143 -26.45 -6.28 1.91
C ALA A 143 -25.96 -5.19 2.88
N ASP A 144 -26.81 -4.18 3.10
CA ASP A 144 -26.63 -3.17 4.17
C ASP A 144 -25.34 -2.35 4.14
N ILE A 145 -24.85 -2.01 2.94
CA ILE A 145 -23.69 -1.11 2.80
C ILE A 145 -24.04 0.25 3.41
N LYS A 146 -23.14 0.77 4.24
CA LYS A 146 -23.26 2.08 4.91
C LYS A 146 -21.98 2.87 4.77
N VAL A 147 -22.11 4.20 4.83
CA VAL A 147 -20.94 5.08 4.92
C VAL A 147 -20.86 5.62 6.34
N THR A 148 -19.70 5.42 6.96
CA THR A 148 -19.43 5.92 8.30
C THR A 148 -18.08 6.64 8.31
N LYS A 149 -18.08 7.92 8.71
CA LYS A 149 -16.87 8.77 8.77
C LYS A 149 -16.05 8.79 7.46
N GLY A 150 -16.73 8.74 6.31
CA GLY A 150 -16.08 8.74 5.00
C GLY A 150 -15.52 7.39 4.55
N TYR A 151 -15.86 6.31 5.22
CA TYR A 151 -15.50 4.95 4.81
C TYR A 151 -16.73 4.11 4.53
N LEU A 152 -16.66 3.30 3.48
CA LEU A 152 -17.72 2.37 3.11
C LEU A 152 -17.72 1.17 4.06
N ASN A 153 -18.91 0.60 4.27
CA ASN A 153 -19.13 -0.66 4.97
C ASN A 153 -18.73 -0.68 6.45
N ASN A 154 -18.81 0.48 7.14
CA ASN A 154 -18.46 0.61 8.56
C ASN A 154 -17.05 0.08 8.88
N LEU A 155 -16.14 0.19 7.96
CA LEU A 155 -14.79 -0.35 8.07
C LEU A 155 -14.08 0.18 9.32
N LYS A 156 -13.57 -0.73 10.13
CA LYS A 156 -12.64 -0.41 11.22
C LYS A 156 -11.22 -0.45 10.69
N LEU A 157 -10.55 0.69 10.70
CA LEU A 157 -9.12 0.76 10.37
C LEU A 157 -8.30 -0.05 11.39
N ARG A 158 -7.30 -0.78 10.91
CA ARG A 158 -6.32 -1.52 11.74
C ARG A 158 -5.34 -0.57 12.41
N PHE A 159 -5.00 0.53 11.72
CA PHE A 159 -4.17 1.63 12.21
C PHE A 159 -4.79 2.96 11.84
N PRO A 160 -4.63 4.02 12.64
CA PRO A 160 -5.14 5.36 12.29
C PRO A 160 -4.60 5.88 10.95
N ASN A 161 -3.38 5.49 10.58
CA ASN A 161 -2.68 5.83 9.35
C ASN A 161 -2.51 4.62 8.41
N GLU A 162 -3.50 3.73 8.35
CA GLU A 162 -3.42 2.48 7.59
C GLU A 162 -3.10 2.71 6.12
N CYS A 163 -3.69 3.74 5.49
CA CYS A 163 -3.44 4.07 4.09
C CYS A 163 -1.98 4.49 3.84
N ALA A 164 -1.37 5.29 4.72
CA ALA A 164 0.04 5.65 4.59
C ALA A 164 0.95 4.44 4.80
N ARG A 165 0.60 3.53 5.72
CA ARG A 165 1.33 2.27 5.92
C ARG A 165 1.22 1.34 4.72
N HIS A 166 0.07 1.29 4.06
CA HIS A 166 -0.06 0.54 2.82
C HIS A 166 0.81 1.14 1.70
N LYS A 167 0.85 2.46 1.58
CA LYS A 167 1.78 3.11 0.62
C LYS A 167 3.24 2.87 0.95
N LEU A 168 3.59 2.70 2.22
CA LEU A 168 4.92 2.26 2.60
C LEU A 168 5.17 0.79 2.19
N LEU A 169 4.18 -0.09 2.30
CA LEU A 169 4.25 -1.47 1.78
C LEU A 169 4.48 -1.47 0.26
N ASP A 170 3.80 -0.61 -0.49
CA ASP A 170 4.00 -0.45 -1.93
C ASP A 170 5.45 -0.05 -2.25
N VAL A 171 6.00 0.95 -1.55
CA VAL A 171 7.41 1.38 -1.71
C VAL A 171 8.38 0.23 -1.44
N LEU A 172 8.16 -0.55 -0.37
CA LEU A 172 8.99 -1.71 -0.06
C LEU A 172 8.94 -2.77 -1.17
N GLY A 173 7.75 -3.06 -1.67
CA GLY A 173 7.54 -4.04 -2.75
C GLY A 173 8.20 -3.61 -4.06
N ASP A 174 8.02 -2.36 -4.46
CA ASP A 174 8.58 -1.82 -5.71
C ASP A 174 10.11 -1.74 -5.63
N LEU A 175 10.69 -1.33 -4.50
CA LEU A 175 12.14 -1.32 -4.31
C LEU A 175 12.74 -2.73 -4.22
N ALA A 176 11.97 -3.73 -3.81
CA ALA A 176 12.45 -5.11 -3.82
C ALA A 176 12.75 -5.65 -5.23
N LEU A 177 12.19 -5.02 -6.29
CA LEU A 177 12.48 -5.34 -7.70
C LEU A 177 13.94 -5.09 -8.08
N ILE A 178 14.68 -4.28 -7.33
CA ILE A 178 16.14 -4.08 -7.50
C ILE A 178 16.88 -5.42 -7.33
N GLY A 179 16.29 -6.38 -6.58
CA GLY A 179 16.85 -7.74 -6.43
C GLY A 179 17.93 -7.86 -5.34
N VAL A 180 18.34 -6.77 -4.72
CA VAL A 180 19.28 -6.74 -3.59
C VAL A 180 18.72 -5.96 -2.42
N ARG A 181 19.26 -6.17 -1.22
CA ARG A 181 18.88 -5.40 -0.03
C ARG A 181 19.53 -4.03 -0.06
N ILE A 182 18.77 -3.01 0.25
CA ILE A 182 19.25 -1.63 0.38
C ILE A 182 19.73 -1.39 1.81
N ARG A 183 20.84 -0.66 1.96
CA ARG A 183 21.26 -0.02 3.21
C ARG A 183 21.27 1.48 3.00
N GLY A 184 20.39 2.17 3.70
CA GLY A 184 20.13 3.60 3.52
C GLY A 184 18.73 3.99 3.97
N SER A 185 18.45 5.28 4.05
CA SER A 185 17.18 5.86 4.44
C SER A 185 16.39 6.34 3.21
N ILE A 186 15.20 5.82 3.02
CA ILE A 186 14.28 6.22 1.94
C ILE A 186 13.22 7.17 2.50
N VAL A 187 13.02 8.29 1.83
CA VAL A 187 11.96 9.25 2.12
C VAL A 187 11.12 9.44 0.86
N ALA A 188 9.85 9.08 0.92
CA ALA A 188 8.93 9.16 -0.20
C ALA A 188 7.74 10.07 0.12
N ASN A 189 7.62 11.15 -0.64
CA ASN A 189 6.47 12.05 -0.62
C ASN A 189 5.55 11.75 -1.79
N LYS A 190 4.28 11.45 -1.51
CA LYS A 190 3.25 11.08 -2.50
C LYS A 190 3.71 9.94 -3.44
N PRO A 191 4.25 8.82 -2.90
CA PRO A 191 4.75 7.73 -3.73
C PRO A 191 3.63 7.04 -4.50
N GLY A 192 4.02 6.39 -5.59
CA GLY A 192 3.15 5.53 -6.39
C GLY A 192 4.01 4.60 -7.24
N HIS A 193 3.45 3.48 -7.71
CA HIS A 193 4.21 2.43 -8.40
C HIS A 193 5.09 2.95 -9.55
N PHE A 194 4.58 3.88 -10.37
CA PHE A 194 5.38 4.49 -11.41
C PHE A 194 6.62 5.21 -10.85
N ALA A 195 6.42 6.11 -9.87
CA ALA A 195 7.54 6.85 -9.28
C ALA A 195 8.51 5.93 -8.52
N ASN A 196 7.99 4.95 -7.79
CA ASN A 196 8.79 3.99 -7.04
C ASN A 196 9.68 3.15 -7.97
N THR A 197 9.12 2.66 -9.09
CA THR A 197 9.85 1.84 -10.05
C THR A 197 10.81 2.65 -10.91
N GLU A 198 10.50 3.91 -11.25
CA GLU A 198 11.47 4.81 -11.90
C GLU A 198 12.65 5.13 -10.97
N PHE A 199 12.38 5.37 -9.70
CA PHE A 199 13.42 5.60 -8.70
C PHE A 199 14.31 4.36 -8.49
N ALA A 200 13.77 3.16 -8.64
CA ALA A 200 14.48 1.88 -8.47
C ALA A 200 15.42 1.53 -9.64
N LYS A 201 15.34 2.22 -10.78
CA LYS A 201 16.21 2.04 -11.95
C LYS A 201 17.56 2.71 -11.79
#